data_3769837a92d986c53da21b902b4b4f99
#
_entry.id   3769837a92d986c53da21b902b4b4f99
#
_cell.length_a   1.000
_cell.length_b   1.000
_cell.length_c   1.000
_cell.angle_alpha   90.00
_cell.angle_beta   90.00
_cell.angle_gamma   90.00
#
_symmetry.space_group_name_H-M   'P 1'
#
loop_
_entity.id
_entity.type
_entity.pdbx_description
1 polymer ?
#
loop_
_entity_poly.entity_id
_entity_poly.type
_entity_poly.pdbx_seq_one_letter_code
_entity_poly.pdbx_strand_id
1 'polypeptide(L)'
;TLVSDVYTQNDLYDQSKSIFKVEDLMNSLPKEMVTETKRISVLSALGVFGLTSEEVVNDANKRVEILNAALDKITLEKSATIGTYKDSIESYKQEIANLERNIAREQEELKSSTESIVAETTRINKLISFVGGEN
;
A
#
# COMPACT_ATOMS: atom_id res chain seq x y z
N THR A 1 6.56 16.38 6.84
CA THR A 1 5.43 15.46 6.76
C THR A 1 4.62 15.70 5.49
N LEU A 2 3.77 14.75 5.11
CA LEU A 2 2.89 14.88 3.96
C LEU A 2 2.00 16.13 4.06
N VAL A 3 1.38 16.36 5.20
CA VAL A 3 0.49 17.50 5.42
C VAL A 3 1.26 18.81 5.32
N SER A 4 2.43 18.90 5.94
CA SER A 4 3.30 20.08 5.84
C SER A 4 3.68 20.37 4.40
N ASP A 5 4.00 19.34 3.62
CA ASP A 5 4.37 19.48 2.22
C ASP A 5 3.21 20.01 1.38
N VAL A 6 2.01 19.48 1.61
CA VAL A 6 0.79 19.94 0.92
C VAL A 6 0.54 21.42 1.24
N TYR A 7 0.67 21.83 2.50
CA TYR A 7 0.49 23.22 2.89
C TYR A 7 1.54 24.14 2.25
N THR A 8 2.79 23.72 2.25
CA THR A 8 3.88 24.50 1.65
C THR A 8 3.68 24.68 0.15
N GLN A 9 3.28 23.61 -0.56
CA GLN A 9 3.04 23.65 -1.99
C GLN A 9 1.86 24.54 -2.39
N ASN A 10 0.95 24.81 -1.46
CA ASN A 10 -0.25 25.61 -1.69
C ASN A 10 -0.23 26.95 -0.95
N ASP A 11 0.95 27.41 -0.53
CA ASP A 11 1.16 28.68 0.18
C ASP A 11 0.36 28.79 1.49
N LEU A 12 0.17 27.66 2.17
CA LEU A 12 -0.54 27.57 3.45
C LEU A 12 0.39 27.28 4.63
N TYR A 13 1.67 27.57 4.48
CA TYR A 13 2.68 27.31 5.51
C TYR A 13 2.57 28.26 6.72
N ASP A 14 2.07 29.48 6.52
CA ASP A 14 1.89 30.44 7.60
C ASP A 14 0.56 30.18 8.31
N GLN A 15 0.64 29.75 9.56
CA GLN A 15 -0.53 29.40 10.37
C GLN A 15 -0.94 30.51 11.34
N SER A 16 -0.25 31.65 11.37
CA SER A 16 -0.50 32.72 12.33
C SER A 16 -1.88 33.38 12.16
N LYS A 17 -2.42 33.36 10.96
CA LYS A 17 -3.75 33.94 10.62
C LYS A 17 -4.73 32.89 10.11
N SER A 18 -4.49 31.64 10.47
CA SER A 18 -5.29 30.50 10.03
C SER A 18 -6.26 30.04 11.11
N ILE A 19 -7.07 29.04 10.76
CA ILE A 19 -7.92 28.32 11.71
C ILE A 19 -7.10 27.77 12.90
N PHE A 20 -5.82 27.49 12.73
CA PHE A 20 -4.96 27.00 13.80
C PHE A 20 -4.69 28.05 14.88
N LYS A 21 -4.91 29.34 14.59
CA LYS A 21 -4.90 30.36 15.62
C LYS A 21 -6.03 30.17 16.62
N VAL A 22 -7.18 29.66 16.17
CA VAL A 22 -8.30 29.29 17.03
C VAL A 22 -7.87 28.16 17.98
N GLU A 23 -7.18 27.15 17.48
CA GLU A 23 -6.67 26.05 18.29
C GLU A 23 -5.69 26.55 19.36
N ASP A 24 -4.74 27.40 18.99
CA ASP A 24 -3.79 28.00 19.92
C ASP A 24 -4.49 28.78 21.03
N LEU A 25 -5.48 29.58 20.67
CA LEU A 25 -6.24 30.37 21.64
C LEU A 25 -7.09 29.49 22.56
N MET A 26 -7.71 28.44 22.02
CA MET A 26 -8.43 27.45 22.84
C MET A 26 -7.52 26.76 23.84
N ASN A 27 -6.35 26.36 23.40
CA ASN A 27 -5.38 25.67 24.25
C ASN A 27 -4.79 26.55 25.35
N SER A 28 -4.85 27.87 25.21
CA SER A 28 -4.41 28.83 26.23
C SER A 28 -5.44 29.05 27.33
N LEU A 29 -6.65 28.56 27.18
CA LEU A 29 -7.75 28.72 28.15
C LEU A 29 -7.82 27.50 29.07
N PRO A 30 -8.39 27.67 30.30
CA PRO A 30 -8.59 26.56 31.22
C PRO A 30 -9.46 25.47 30.61
N LYS A 31 -9.08 24.21 30.83
CA LYS A 31 -9.82 23.05 30.28
C LYS A 31 -11.24 22.93 30.82
N GLU A 32 -11.43 23.40 32.04
CA GLU A 32 -12.72 23.33 32.73
C GLU A 32 -13.71 24.43 32.30
N MET A 33 -13.24 25.39 31.49
CA MET A 33 -14.08 26.47 31.00
C MET A 33 -15.26 25.92 30.19
N VAL A 34 -16.46 26.42 30.45
CA VAL A 34 -17.67 26.08 29.69
C VAL A 34 -17.47 26.43 28.21
N THR A 35 -17.89 25.54 27.31
CA THR A 35 -17.69 25.65 25.88
C THR A 35 -18.12 27.01 25.31
N GLU A 36 -19.30 27.49 25.67
CA GLU A 36 -19.82 28.77 25.19
C GLU A 36 -18.97 29.96 25.64
N THR A 37 -18.55 29.95 26.91
CA THR A 37 -17.63 30.98 27.43
C THR A 37 -16.27 30.92 26.74
N LYS A 38 -15.76 29.71 26.49
CA LYS A 38 -14.52 29.50 25.76
C LYS A 38 -14.63 30.05 24.34
N ARG A 39 -15.75 29.77 23.65
CA ARG A 39 -16.01 30.26 22.28
C ARG A 39 -16.00 31.79 22.24
N ILE A 40 -16.71 32.44 23.14
CA ILE A 40 -16.76 33.91 23.23
C ILE A 40 -15.37 34.49 23.49
N SER A 41 -14.59 33.87 24.40
CA SER A 41 -13.24 34.32 24.73
C SER A 41 -12.31 34.21 23.52
N VAL A 42 -12.39 33.10 22.76
CA VAL A 42 -11.60 32.90 21.55
C VAL A 42 -11.97 33.92 20.48
N LEU A 43 -13.25 34.16 20.25
CA LEU A 43 -13.71 35.15 19.26
C LEU A 43 -13.24 36.56 19.60
N SER A 44 -13.29 36.95 20.88
CA SER A 44 -12.77 38.23 21.34
C SER A 44 -11.26 38.34 21.12
N ALA A 45 -10.50 37.28 21.42
CA ALA A 45 -9.06 37.25 21.23
C ALA A 45 -8.68 37.31 19.74
N LEU A 46 -9.43 36.66 18.87
CA LEU A 46 -9.24 36.77 17.42
C LEU A 46 -9.30 38.21 16.95
N GLY A 47 -10.27 38.98 17.46
CA GLY A 47 -10.40 40.40 17.15
C GLY A 47 -9.18 41.21 17.52
N VAL A 48 -8.52 40.89 18.65
CA VAL A 48 -7.27 41.54 19.07
C VAL A 48 -6.14 41.30 18.05
N PHE A 49 -6.12 40.11 17.41
CA PHE A 49 -5.16 39.80 16.35
C PHE A 49 -5.61 40.26 14.96
N GLY A 50 -6.70 41.00 14.87
CA GLY A 50 -7.22 41.50 13.59
C GLY A 50 -7.89 40.46 12.73
N LEU A 51 -8.36 39.38 13.33
CA LEU A 51 -9.01 38.27 12.62
C LEU A 51 -10.52 38.22 12.95
N THR A 52 -11.31 37.79 11.94
CA THR A 52 -12.72 37.53 12.12
C THR A 52 -13.00 36.03 12.08
N SER A 53 -14.11 35.58 12.63
CA SER A 53 -14.52 34.20 12.54
C SER A 53 -14.73 33.75 11.09
N GLU A 54 -15.22 34.64 10.21
CA GLU A 54 -15.39 34.37 8.79
C GLU A 54 -14.04 34.06 8.11
N GLU A 55 -13.02 34.88 8.40
CA GLU A 55 -11.68 34.70 7.81
C GLU A 55 -11.06 33.35 8.16
N VAL A 56 -11.14 32.95 9.44
CA VAL A 56 -10.56 31.69 9.88
C VAL A 56 -11.37 30.49 9.37
N VAL A 57 -12.68 30.60 9.24
CA VAL A 57 -13.51 29.55 8.67
C VAL A 57 -13.24 29.40 7.17
N ASN A 58 -13.06 30.51 6.44
CA ASN A 58 -12.69 30.46 5.04
C ASN A 58 -11.32 29.81 4.83
N ASP A 59 -10.34 30.13 5.69
CA ASP A 59 -9.05 29.47 5.68
C ASP A 59 -9.19 27.96 5.93
N ALA A 60 -9.99 27.57 6.91
CA ALA A 60 -10.25 26.17 7.23
C ALA A 60 -10.87 25.43 6.04
N ASN A 61 -11.88 26.00 5.42
CA ASN A 61 -12.54 25.40 4.26
C ASN A 61 -11.58 25.23 3.09
N LYS A 62 -10.71 26.19 2.84
CA LYS A 62 -9.68 26.12 1.82
C LYS A 62 -8.70 24.98 2.10
N ARG A 63 -8.27 24.83 3.36
CA ARG A 63 -7.37 23.73 3.75
C ARG A 63 -8.00 22.36 3.56
N VAL A 64 -9.26 22.21 3.96
CA VAL A 64 -10.00 20.96 3.77
C VAL A 64 -10.12 20.62 2.28
N GLU A 65 -10.45 21.58 1.45
CA GLU A 65 -10.58 21.39 0.01
C GLU A 65 -9.26 20.95 -0.62
N ILE A 66 -8.16 21.61 -0.26
CA ILE A 66 -6.81 21.27 -0.75
C ILE A 66 -6.37 19.90 -0.27
N LEU A 67 -6.63 19.57 0.99
CA LEU A 67 -6.29 18.25 1.55
C LEU A 67 -7.09 17.13 0.88
N ASN A 68 -8.36 17.36 0.62
CA ASN A 68 -9.19 16.38 -0.09
C ASN A 68 -8.71 16.16 -1.53
N ALA A 69 -8.33 17.23 -2.23
CA ALA A 69 -7.76 17.11 -3.57
C ALA A 69 -6.43 16.33 -3.56
N ALA A 70 -5.58 16.58 -2.57
CA ALA A 70 -4.33 15.86 -2.40
C ALA A 70 -4.59 14.36 -2.10
N LEU A 71 -5.58 14.07 -1.27
CA LEU A 71 -5.97 12.69 -0.96
C LEU A 71 -6.47 11.97 -2.19
N ASP A 72 -7.32 12.59 -2.98
CA ASP A 72 -7.86 12.01 -4.22
C ASP A 72 -6.73 11.66 -5.19
N LYS A 73 -5.77 12.56 -5.36
CA LYS A 73 -4.60 12.34 -6.21
C LYS A 73 -3.76 11.17 -5.72
N ILE A 74 -3.46 11.13 -4.43
CA ILE A 74 -2.66 10.06 -3.81
C ILE A 74 -3.40 8.72 -3.95
N THR A 75 -4.69 8.70 -3.69
CA THR A 75 -5.52 7.51 -3.81
C THR A 75 -5.48 6.95 -5.23
N LEU A 76 -5.62 7.81 -6.22
CA LEU A 76 -5.59 7.42 -7.62
C LEU A 76 -4.22 6.83 -7.99
N GLU A 77 -3.13 7.50 -7.62
CA GLU A 77 -1.76 7.04 -7.90
C GLU A 77 -1.45 5.70 -7.22
N LYS A 78 -1.81 5.57 -5.93
CA LYS A 78 -1.55 4.34 -5.18
C LYS A 78 -2.41 3.18 -5.66
N SER A 79 -3.67 3.43 -6.00
CA SER A 79 -4.56 2.40 -6.54
C SER A 79 -4.03 1.85 -7.88
N ALA A 80 -3.49 2.71 -8.73
CA ALA A 80 -2.87 2.29 -9.99
C ALA A 80 -1.64 1.42 -9.74
N THR A 81 -0.78 1.82 -8.80
CA THR A 81 0.43 1.05 -8.43
C THR A 81 0.06 -0.31 -7.84
N ILE A 82 -0.91 -0.33 -6.93
CA ILE A 82 -1.42 -1.58 -6.34
C ILE A 82 -1.99 -2.50 -7.42
N GLY A 83 -2.74 -1.95 -8.37
CA GLY A 83 -3.27 -2.70 -9.50
C GLY A 83 -2.18 -3.35 -10.33
N THR A 84 -1.10 -2.63 -10.61
CA THR A 84 0.07 -3.15 -11.34
C THR A 84 0.71 -4.32 -10.60
N TYR A 85 0.88 -4.20 -9.28
CA TYR A 85 1.43 -5.31 -8.47
C TYR A 85 0.51 -6.53 -8.46
N LYS A 86 -0.79 -6.34 -8.37
CA LYS A 86 -1.77 -7.43 -8.41
C LYS A 86 -1.72 -8.16 -9.77
N ASP A 87 -1.59 -7.42 -10.85
CA ASP A 87 -1.47 -8.00 -12.19
C ASP A 87 -0.17 -8.81 -12.33
N SER A 88 0.93 -8.31 -11.77
CA SER A 88 2.20 -9.02 -11.75
C SER A 88 2.11 -10.33 -10.97
N ILE A 89 1.47 -10.30 -9.82
CA ILE A 89 1.25 -11.50 -8.99
C ILE A 89 0.46 -12.55 -9.78
N GLU A 90 -0.60 -12.16 -10.46
CA GLU A 90 -1.40 -13.07 -11.26
C GLU A 90 -0.58 -13.68 -12.40
N SER A 91 0.21 -12.86 -13.07
CA SER A 91 1.11 -13.30 -14.15
C SER A 91 2.12 -14.33 -13.64
N TYR A 92 2.74 -14.08 -12.50
CA TYR A 92 3.69 -15.02 -11.89
C TYR A 92 3.01 -16.31 -11.44
N LYS A 93 1.79 -16.25 -10.93
CA LYS A 93 1.03 -17.45 -10.56
C LYS A 93 0.79 -18.35 -11.78
N GLN A 94 0.45 -17.76 -12.92
CA GLN A 94 0.25 -18.50 -14.17
C GLN A 94 1.56 -19.12 -14.65
N GLU A 95 2.66 -18.38 -14.56
CA GLU A 95 3.99 -18.89 -14.92
C GLU A 95 4.40 -20.06 -14.04
N ILE A 96 4.19 -19.95 -12.73
CA ILE A 96 4.45 -21.05 -11.78
C ILE A 96 3.62 -22.27 -12.13
N ALA A 97 2.34 -22.10 -12.43
CA ALA A 97 1.48 -23.22 -12.81
C ALA A 97 1.97 -23.91 -14.09
N ASN A 98 2.44 -23.15 -15.07
CA ASN A 98 3.03 -23.71 -16.30
C ASN A 98 4.31 -24.49 -16.00
N LEU A 99 5.17 -23.97 -15.14
CA LEU A 99 6.41 -24.66 -14.77
C LEU A 99 6.10 -25.95 -13.99
N GLU A 100 5.12 -25.93 -13.11
CA GLU A 100 4.69 -27.14 -12.38
C GLU A 100 4.19 -28.23 -13.33
N ARG A 101 3.44 -27.86 -14.35
CA ARG A 101 3.02 -28.79 -15.40
C ARG A 101 4.22 -29.36 -16.18
N ASN A 102 5.19 -28.52 -16.48
CA ASN A 102 6.40 -28.94 -17.16
C ASN A 102 7.22 -29.93 -16.30
N ILE A 103 7.32 -29.67 -15.03
CA ILE A 103 7.99 -30.58 -14.07
C ILE A 103 7.25 -31.94 -14.04
N ALA A 104 5.94 -31.94 -13.94
CA ALA A 104 5.14 -33.17 -13.94
C ALA A 104 5.36 -34.00 -15.21
N ARG A 105 5.41 -33.33 -16.37
CA ARG A 105 5.69 -34.01 -17.65
C ARG A 105 7.09 -34.63 -17.68
N GLU A 106 8.09 -33.87 -17.24
CA GLU A 106 9.47 -34.36 -17.22
C GLU A 106 9.64 -35.52 -16.24
N GLN A 107 8.96 -35.49 -15.10
CA GLN A 107 8.96 -36.58 -14.13
C GLN A 107 8.32 -37.85 -14.72
N GLU A 108 7.24 -37.74 -15.47
CA GLU A 108 6.60 -38.86 -16.12
C GLU A 108 7.49 -39.45 -17.21
N GLU A 109 8.15 -38.60 -18.00
CA GLU A 109 9.10 -39.04 -19.00
C GLU A 109 10.31 -39.75 -18.39
N LEU A 110 10.82 -39.23 -17.26
CA LEU A 110 11.91 -39.88 -16.52
C LEU A 110 11.49 -41.25 -16.00
N LYS A 111 10.31 -41.37 -15.44
CA LYS A 111 9.76 -42.65 -14.96
C LYS A 111 9.67 -43.66 -16.08
N SER A 112 9.10 -43.29 -17.22
CA SER A 112 8.96 -44.12 -18.40
C SER A 112 10.33 -44.58 -18.93
N SER A 113 11.28 -43.65 -19.04
CA SER A 113 12.63 -43.96 -19.49
C SER A 113 13.35 -44.90 -18.51
N THR A 114 13.20 -44.69 -17.23
CA THR A 114 13.80 -45.55 -16.18
C THR A 114 13.24 -46.97 -16.29
N GLU A 115 11.95 -47.13 -16.42
CA GLU A 115 11.29 -48.42 -16.57
C GLU A 115 11.81 -49.17 -17.82
N SER A 116 11.92 -48.49 -18.91
CA SER A 116 12.42 -49.07 -20.19
C SER A 116 13.88 -49.51 -20.06
N ILE A 117 14.71 -48.68 -19.50
CA ILE A 117 16.16 -48.99 -19.33
C ILE A 117 16.37 -50.15 -18.36
N VAL A 118 15.65 -50.13 -17.22
CA VAL A 118 15.72 -51.18 -16.23
C VAL A 118 15.25 -52.52 -16.82
N ALA A 119 14.16 -52.51 -17.58
CA ALA A 119 13.65 -53.74 -18.25
C ALA A 119 14.68 -54.30 -19.21
N GLU A 120 15.32 -53.46 -20.03
CA GLU A 120 16.35 -53.91 -20.97
C GLU A 120 17.59 -54.42 -20.26
N THR A 121 18.04 -53.72 -19.21
CA THR A 121 19.17 -54.18 -18.39
C THR A 121 18.89 -55.54 -17.76
N THR A 122 17.72 -55.74 -17.22
CA THR A 122 17.28 -57.02 -16.64
C THR A 122 17.30 -58.14 -17.67
N ARG A 123 16.77 -57.86 -18.87
CA ARG A 123 16.76 -58.80 -20.00
C ARG A 123 18.19 -59.24 -20.36
N ILE A 124 19.09 -58.26 -20.52
CA ILE A 124 20.50 -58.51 -20.85
C ILE A 124 21.18 -59.34 -19.76
N ASN A 125 20.97 -59.02 -18.49
CA ASN A 125 21.56 -59.75 -17.38
C ASN A 125 21.11 -61.23 -17.35
N LYS A 126 19.86 -61.49 -17.68
CA LYS A 126 19.37 -62.87 -17.81
C LYS A 126 20.08 -63.64 -18.92
N LEU A 127 20.34 -62.99 -20.04
CA LEU A 127 21.06 -63.61 -21.16
C LEU A 127 22.52 -63.87 -20.79
N ILE A 128 23.15 -62.93 -20.06
CA ILE A 128 24.52 -63.11 -19.57
C ILE A 128 24.60 -64.34 -18.63
N SER A 129 23.67 -64.44 -17.69
CA SER A 129 23.60 -65.57 -16.77
C SER A 129 23.40 -66.91 -17.49
N PHE A 130 22.54 -66.90 -18.49
CA PHE A 130 22.30 -68.09 -19.30
C PHE A 130 23.57 -68.55 -20.02
N VAL A 131 24.28 -67.66 -20.71
CA VAL A 131 25.51 -67.97 -21.45
C VAL A 131 26.62 -68.40 -20.52
N GLY A 132 26.71 -67.80 -19.30
CA GLY A 132 27.69 -68.19 -18.28
C GLY A 132 27.36 -69.45 -17.54
N GLY A 133 26.26 -70.15 -17.83
CA GLY A 133 25.88 -71.39 -17.13
C GLY A 133 25.26 -71.18 -15.75
N GLU A 134 24.87 -69.96 -15.42
CA GLU A 134 24.16 -69.62 -14.16
C GLU A 134 22.64 -69.70 -14.34
N ASN A 135 21.94 -70.08 -13.33
CA ASN A 135 20.50 -70.20 -13.36
C ASN A 135 19.79 -69.01 -12.71
#